data_0602cdab37d7b997d9b65f000e9462fb
#
_entry.id   0602cdab37d7b997d9b65f000e9462fb
#
_cell.length_a   1.000
_cell.length_b   1.000
_cell.length_c   1.000
_cell.angle_alpha   90.00
_cell.angle_beta   90.00
_cell.angle_gamma   90.00
#
_symmetry.space_group_name_H-M   'P 1'
#
loop_
_entity.id
_entity.type
_entity.pdbx_description
1 polymer ?
#
loop_
_entity_poly.entity_id
_entity_poly.type
_entity_poly.pdbx_seq_one_letter_code
_entity_poly.pdbx_strand_id
1 'polypeptide(L)'
;IGKWLGRFIGEYRNNYFEPDKRNGQIIFNYKPLPNAEEQIYSQISDITISMKSTDYLEMPELIKSNYSVTLDDKEWNKYQELKEDLVLELPGGEITASNAAVLSNKLIQMANGAIYDENGEFIDVHSKKLEALEDLIESANGKPVLVAYWFKHDLERIEKHLKSKKIEFARLDSDKSIEDWHIGKISVAL
;
A
#
# COMPACT_ATOMS: atom_id res chain seq x y z
N ILE A 1 -13.96 -8.08 23.12
CA ILE A 1 -14.35 -7.22 24.23
C ILE A 1 -15.06 -8.10 25.27
N GLY A 2 -16.30 -7.98 25.64
CA GLY A 2 -17.00 -8.92 26.50
C GLY A 2 -16.35 -9.13 27.88
N LYS A 3 -16.01 -10.38 28.24
CA LYS A 3 -15.56 -10.75 29.60
C LYS A 3 -14.26 -10.06 30.05
N TRP A 4 -13.34 -9.77 29.13
CA TRP A 4 -11.99 -9.33 29.47
C TRP A 4 -11.82 -7.81 29.53
N LEU A 5 -12.37 -7.09 28.57
CA LEU A 5 -12.12 -5.64 28.40
C LEU A 5 -13.37 -4.77 28.55
N GLY A 6 -14.48 -5.33 29.04
CA GLY A 6 -15.77 -4.67 29.18
C GLY A 6 -16.85 -5.31 28.30
N ARG A 7 -18.09 -5.22 28.77
CA ARG A 7 -19.23 -5.87 28.10
C ARG A 7 -19.60 -5.17 26.78
N PHE A 8 -19.46 -3.87 26.73
CA PHE A 8 -19.80 -3.01 25.59
C PHE A 8 -18.62 -2.13 25.19
N ILE A 9 -18.63 -1.69 23.95
CA ILE A 9 -17.58 -0.78 23.41
C ILE A 9 -17.48 0.54 24.18
N GLY A 10 -18.59 1.04 24.72
CA GLY A 10 -18.60 2.24 25.57
C GLY A 10 -17.84 2.06 26.87
N GLU A 11 -18.03 0.93 27.53
CA GLU A 11 -17.31 0.58 28.76
C GLU A 11 -15.79 0.42 28.48
N TYR A 12 -15.43 -0.28 27.41
CA TYR A 12 -14.04 -0.39 26.96
C TYR A 12 -13.40 0.98 26.73
N ARG A 13 -14.10 1.88 26.01
CA ARG A 13 -13.62 3.24 25.75
C ARG A 13 -13.46 4.05 27.02
N ASN A 14 -14.42 3.98 27.92
CA ASN A 14 -14.37 4.73 29.18
C ASN A 14 -13.26 4.25 30.14
N ASN A 15 -12.94 2.95 30.11
CA ASN A 15 -11.93 2.36 30.98
C ASN A 15 -10.50 2.67 30.50
N TYR A 16 -10.28 2.75 29.19
CA TYR A 16 -8.93 2.80 28.61
C TYR A 16 -8.64 4.02 27.75
N PHE A 17 -9.64 4.84 27.44
CA PHE A 17 -9.50 5.98 26.54
C PHE A 17 -10.24 7.20 27.05
N GLU A 18 -9.77 8.37 26.63
CA GLU A 18 -10.47 9.63 26.81
C GLU A 18 -10.75 10.31 25.46
N PRO A 19 -11.80 11.15 25.38
CA PRO A 19 -12.08 11.92 24.16
C PRO A 19 -10.92 12.86 23.81
N ASP A 20 -10.42 12.79 22.57
CA ASP A 20 -9.36 13.66 22.07
C ASP A 20 -9.94 14.82 21.24
N LYS A 21 -10.70 14.50 20.17
CA LYS A 21 -11.34 15.50 19.32
C LYS A 21 -12.85 15.36 19.39
N ARG A 22 -13.54 16.45 19.75
CA ARG A 22 -15.01 16.48 19.84
C ARG A 22 -15.59 17.80 19.34
N ASN A 23 -16.84 17.75 18.88
CA ASN A 23 -17.68 18.91 18.61
C ASN A 23 -19.01 18.73 19.35
N GLY A 24 -19.19 19.50 20.43
CA GLY A 24 -20.31 19.31 21.33
C GLY A 24 -20.34 17.91 21.95
N GLN A 25 -21.39 17.15 21.66
CA GLN A 25 -21.57 15.77 22.14
C GLN A 25 -20.97 14.71 21.22
N ILE A 26 -20.53 15.08 20.01
CA ILE A 26 -19.96 14.16 19.04
C ILE A 26 -18.45 14.04 19.26
N ILE A 27 -17.99 12.84 19.58
CA ILE A 27 -16.57 12.51 19.75
C ILE A 27 -16.06 11.92 18.43
N PHE A 28 -15.06 12.55 17.81
CA PHE A 28 -14.47 12.11 16.55
C PHE A 28 -13.29 11.18 16.77
N ASN A 29 -12.55 11.37 17.88
CA ASN A 29 -11.35 10.60 18.17
C ASN A 29 -11.18 10.38 19.66
N TYR A 30 -10.45 9.30 20.00
CA TYR A 30 -10.10 8.94 21.37
C TYR A 30 -8.59 8.78 21.47
N LYS A 31 -7.99 9.18 22.58
CA LYS A 31 -6.60 8.88 22.92
C LYS A 31 -6.56 7.93 24.13
N PRO A 32 -5.54 7.06 24.22
CA PRO A 32 -5.40 6.15 25.35
C PRO A 32 -5.14 6.93 26.65
N LEU A 33 -5.68 6.42 27.75
CA LEU A 33 -5.32 6.87 29.10
C LEU A 33 -3.88 6.44 29.43
N PRO A 34 -3.22 7.10 30.37
CA PRO A 34 -1.93 6.65 30.88
C PRO A 34 -1.99 5.17 31.31
N ASN A 35 -1.02 4.36 30.87
CA ASN A 35 -0.91 2.92 31.14
C ASN A 35 -2.07 2.05 30.60
N ALA A 36 -2.95 2.59 29.73
CA ALA A 36 -4.05 1.82 29.16
C ALA A 36 -3.58 0.61 28.35
N GLU A 37 -2.49 0.76 27.61
CA GLU A 37 -1.89 -0.33 26.82
C GLU A 37 -1.43 -1.48 27.72
N GLU A 38 -0.69 -1.19 28.78
CA GLU A 38 -0.21 -2.18 29.75
C GLU A 38 -1.38 -2.90 30.44
N GLN A 39 -2.42 -2.15 30.83
CA GLN A 39 -3.62 -2.71 31.45
C GLN A 39 -4.37 -3.64 30.49
N ILE A 40 -4.53 -3.26 29.24
CA ILE A 40 -5.17 -4.09 28.21
C ILE A 40 -4.38 -5.36 28.00
N TYR A 41 -3.07 -5.27 27.78
CA TYR A 41 -2.22 -6.45 27.57
C TYR A 41 -2.21 -7.38 28.79
N SER A 42 -2.14 -6.84 30.00
CA SER A 42 -2.23 -7.65 31.24
C SER A 42 -3.52 -8.43 31.31
N GLN A 43 -4.67 -7.83 30.91
CA GLN A 43 -5.96 -8.52 31.00
C GLN A 43 -6.22 -9.57 29.92
N ILE A 44 -5.50 -9.49 28.81
CA ILE A 44 -5.64 -10.46 27.71
C ILE A 44 -4.47 -11.45 27.63
N SER A 45 -3.47 -11.31 28.51
CA SER A 45 -2.25 -12.14 28.50
C SER A 45 -2.51 -13.64 28.55
N ASP A 46 -3.56 -14.06 29.29
CA ASP A 46 -3.90 -15.49 29.44
C ASP A 46 -4.50 -16.10 28.17
N ILE A 47 -4.99 -15.28 27.26
CA ILE A 47 -5.73 -15.72 26.06
C ILE A 47 -5.10 -15.25 24.76
N THR A 48 -4.00 -14.52 24.83
CA THR A 48 -3.28 -14.02 23.65
C THR A 48 -1.81 -14.39 23.72
N ILE A 49 -1.27 -14.76 22.59
CA ILE A 49 0.17 -14.92 22.40
C ILE A 49 0.62 -13.84 21.42
N SER A 50 1.52 -12.96 21.87
CA SER A 50 2.19 -12.02 20.97
C SER A 50 3.53 -12.61 20.58
N MET A 51 3.72 -12.86 19.30
CA MET A 51 4.98 -13.39 18.76
C MET A 51 5.52 -12.41 17.73
N LYS A 52 6.72 -11.91 17.96
CA LYS A 52 7.51 -11.22 16.93
C LYS A 52 8.44 -12.23 16.30
N SER A 53 8.57 -12.22 14.99
CA SER A 53 9.49 -13.11 14.26
C SER A 53 10.93 -12.97 14.78
N THR A 54 11.34 -11.76 15.19
CA THR A 54 12.65 -11.48 15.78
C THR A 54 12.90 -12.16 17.13
N ASP A 55 11.85 -12.60 17.84
CA ASP A 55 11.98 -13.25 19.16
C ASP A 55 12.28 -14.75 19.03
N TYR A 56 12.00 -15.33 17.85
CA TYR A 56 12.08 -16.76 17.60
C TYR A 56 12.93 -17.15 16.40
N LEU A 57 13.27 -16.21 15.54
CA LEU A 57 14.03 -16.43 14.31
C LEU A 57 15.23 -15.51 14.25
N GLU A 58 16.38 -16.05 13.85
CA GLU A 58 17.53 -15.24 13.46
C GLU A 58 17.24 -14.55 12.12
N MET A 59 16.64 -13.37 12.20
CA MET A 59 16.29 -12.59 11.02
C MET A 59 17.48 -11.72 10.60
N PRO A 60 17.79 -11.63 9.31
CA PRO A 60 18.77 -10.65 8.83
C PRO A 60 18.29 -9.22 9.11
N GLU A 61 19.23 -8.29 9.21
CA GLU A 61 18.90 -6.88 9.40
C GLU A 61 18.03 -6.34 8.24
N LEU A 62 16.95 -5.64 8.59
CA LEU A 62 16.10 -4.97 7.60
C LEU A 62 16.77 -3.70 7.10
N ILE A 63 17.27 -3.74 5.88
CA ILE A 63 17.82 -2.57 5.19
C ILE A 63 16.70 -1.87 4.42
N LYS A 64 16.39 -0.62 4.76
CA LYS A 64 15.42 0.22 4.05
C LYS A 64 16.18 1.18 3.14
N SER A 65 15.83 1.16 1.85
CA SER A 65 16.37 2.10 0.87
C SER A 65 15.23 2.72 0.06
N ASN A 66 15.43 3.96 -0.38
CA ASN A 66 14.50 4.65 -1.26
C ASN A 66 15.10 4.71 -2.66
N TYR A 67 14.34 4.24 -3.64
CA TYR A 67 14.67 4.41 -5.05
C TYR A 67 13.81 5.53 -5.63
N SER A 68 14.42 6.67 -5.93
CA SER A 68 13.70 7.84 -6.43
C SER A 68 13.50 7.76 -7.94
N VAL A 69 12.26 7.95 -8.38
CA VAL A 69 11.87 7.98 -9.79
C VAL A 69 11.40 9.39 -10.11
N THR A 70 11.98 10.00 -11.14
CA THR A 70 11.67 11.37 -11.54
C THR A 70 10.85 11.35 -12.83
N LEU A 71 9.78 12.14 -12.86
CA LEU A 71 9.00 12.39 -14.07
C LEU A 71 9.78 13.35 -15.00
N ASP A 72 9.62 13.19 -16.30
CA ASP A 72 10.12 14.20 -17.25
C ASP A 72 9.21 15.45 -17.26
N ASP A 73 9.65 16.50 -17.94
CA ASP A 73 8.93 17.80 -17.97
C ASP A 73 7.51 17.66 -18.51
N LYS A 74 7.28 16.80 -19.49
CA LYS A 74 5.96 16.53 -20.06
C LYS A 74 5.02 15.87 -19.06
N GLU A 75 5.52 14.85 -18.39
CA GLU A 75 4.79 14.06 -17.39
C GLU A 75 4.51 14.90 -16.15
N TRP A 76 5.51 15.69 -15.75
CA TRP A 76 5.39 16.64 -14.64
C TRP A 76 4.34 17.73 -14.91
N ASN A 77 4.33 18.31 -16.12
CA ASN A 77 3.35 19.32 -16.49
C ASN A 77 1.91 18.77 -16.44
N LYS A 78 1.68 17.55 -16.93
CA LYS A 78 0.38 16.87 -16.80
C LYS A 78 -0.03 16.67 -15.34
N TYR A 79 0.93 16.30 -14.49
CA TYR A 79 0.68 16.13 -13.07
C TYR A 79 0.28 17.46 -12.41
N GLN A 80 0.93 18.55 -12.76
CA GLN A 80 0.60 19.89 -12.26
C GLN A 80 -0.75 20.38 -12.80
N GLU A 81 -1.04 20.17 -14.08
CA GLU A 81 -2.32 20.49 -14.71
C GLU A 81 -3.48 19.84 -13.95
N LEU A 82 -3.44 18.52 -13.74
CA LEU A 82 -4.47 17.83 -12.95
C LEU A 82 -4.57 18.36 -11.51
N LYS A 83 -3.44 18.71 -10.90
CA LYS A 83 -3.40 19.20 -9.53
C LYS A 83 -4.00 20.59 -9.39
N GLU A 84 -3.82 21.48 -10.37
CA GLU A 84 -4.24 22.88 -10.33
C GLU A 84 -5.66 23.06 -10.90
N ASP A 85 -5.93 22.43 -12.04
CA ASP A 85 -7.18 22.63 -12.78
C ASP A 85 -8.27 21.59 -12.43
N LEU A 86 -7.92 20.53 -11.70
CA LEU A 86 -8.80 19.40 -11.36
C LEU A 86 -9.30 18.62 -12.58
N VAL A 87 -8.80 18.95 -13.75
CA VAL A 87 -9.13 18.35 -15.05
C VAL A 87 -7.83 18.13 -15.81
N LEU A 88 -7.74 17.02 -16.53
CA LEU A 88 -6.62 16.69 -17.40
C LEU A 88 -7.12 15.99 -18.65
N GLU A 89 -6.79 16.51 -19.81
CA GLU A 89 -7.02 15.86 -21.09
C GLU A 89 -5.87 14.91 -21.44
N LEU A 90 -6.20 13.66 -21.72
CA LEU A 90 -5.27 12.63 -22.16
C LEU A 90 -5.72 12.05 -23.51
N PRO A 91 -4.83 11.44 -24.30
CA PRO A 91 -5.20 10.80 -25.57
C PRO A 91 -6.27 9.71 -25.46
N GLY A 92 -6.49 9.17 -24.27
CA GLY A 92 -7.51 8.14 -23.97
C GLY A 92 -8.80 8.68 -23.38
N GLY A 93 -8.89 9.97 -23.05
CA GLY A 93 -10.07 10.58 -22.43
C GLY A 93 -9.74 11.71 -21.47
N GLU A 94 -10.79 12.35 -20.95
CA GLU A 94 -10.70 13.38 -19.93
C GLU A 94 -10.72 12.77 -18.53
N ILE A 95 -9.90 13.29 -17.64
CA ILE A 95 -9.84 12.92 -16.22
C ILE A 95 -10.30 14.12 -15.39
N THR A 96 -11.31 13.93 -14.57
CA THR A 96 -11.82 14.97 -13.66
C THR A 96 -11.67 14.57 -12.20
N ALA A 97 -11.50 15.56 -11.33
CA ALA A 97 -11.44 15.38 -9.89
C ALA A 97 -12.47 16.28 -9.19
N SER A 98 -13.58 15.72 -8.76
CA SER A 98 -14.70 16.46 -8.18
C SER A 98 -14.44 17.08 -6.81
N ASN A 99 -13.40 16.64 -6.11
CA ASN A 99 -13.00 17.15 -4.79
C ASN A 99 -11.57 16.75 -4.43
N ALA A 100 -11.04 17.33 -3.35
CA ALA A 100 -9.65 17.12 -2.92
C ALA A 100 -9.30 15.65 -2.60
N ALA A 101 -10.24 14.84 -2.12
CA ALA A 101 -9.99 13.43 -1.84
C ALA A 101 -9.86 12.61 -3.13
N VAL A 102 -10.73 12.88 -4.11
CA VAL A 102 -10.66 12.29 -5.46
C VAL A 102 -9.37 12.74 -6.13
N LEU A 103 -9.02 14.02 -6.05
CA LEU A 103 -7.77 14.55 -6.60
C LEU A 103 -6.55 13.83 -6.02
N SER A 104 -6.45 13.72 -4.70
CA SER A 104 -5.33 13.02 -4.06
C SER A 104 -5.18 11.59 -4.56
N ASN A 105 -6.28 10.86 -4.71
CA ASN A 105 -6.25 9.49 -5.22
C ASN A 105 -5.82 9.45 -6.71
N LYS A 106 -6.34 10.36 -7.53
CA LYS A 106 -5.96 10.48 -8.95
C LYS A 106 -4.46 10.82 -9.12
N LEU A 107 -3.93 11.73 -8.30
CA LEU A 107 -2.51 12.07 -8.32
C LEU A 107 -1.61 10.89 -7.91
N ILE A 108 -2.04 10.06 -6.94
CA ILE A 108 -1.30 8.83 -6.57
C ILE A 108 -1.33 7.81 -7.72
N GLN A 109 -2.48 7.62 -8.38
CA GLN A 109 -2.59 6.77 -9.56
C GLN A 109 -1.65 7.25 -10.67
N MET A 110 -1.70 8.54 -10.99
CA MET A 110 -0.85 9.15 -12.00
C MET A 110 0.64 9.01 -11.68
N ALA A 111 1.03 9.18 -10.41
CA ALA A 111 2.41 8.96 -9.96
C ALA A 111 2.86 7.49 -10.08
N ASN A 112 1.92 6.54 -10.17
CA ASN A 112 2.21 5.13 -10.50
C ASN A 112 2.26 4.87 -12.01
N GLY A 113 1.84 5.84 -12.82
CA GLY A 113 1.99 5.83 -14.27
C GLY A 113 0.74 5.51 -15.07
N ALA A 114 -0.42 5.34 -14.42
CA ALA A 114 -1.71 5.25 -15.07
C ALA A 114 -2.81 5.84 -14.19
N ILE A 115 -3.94 6.19 -14.77
CA ILE A 115 -5.04 6.84 -14.07
C ILE A 115 -6.38 6.29 -14.57
N TYR A 116 -7.31 5.99 -13.68
CA TYR A 116 -8.66 5.54 -14.07
C TYR A 116 -9.49 6.72 -14.60
N ASP A 117 -10.23 6.49 -15.66
CA ASP A 117 -11.28 7.39 -16.15
C ASP A 117 -12.59 7.25 -15.33
N GLU A 118 -13.66 7.88 -15.80
CA GLU A 118 -14.98 7.82 -15.14
C GLU A 118 -15.68 6.47 -15.34
N ASN A 119 -15.31 5.69 -16.37
CA ASN A 119 -15.84 4.36 -16.64
C ASN A 119 -15.14 3.25 -15.87
N GLY A 120 -14.05 3.59 -15.17
CA GLY A 120 -13.21 2.62 -14.46
C GLY A 120 -12.16 1.95 -15.34
N GLU A 121 -12.03 2.38 -16.59
CA GLU A 121 -10.91 2.03 -17.45
C GLU A 121 -9.69 2.87 -17.11
N PHE A 122 -8.48 2.38 -17.33
CA PHE A 122 -7.30 3.17 -17.03
C PHE A 122 -6.57 3.65 -18.31
N ILE A 123 -6.02 4.83 -18.20
CA ILE A 123 -5.21 5.47 -19.25
C ILE A 123 -3.76 5.47 -18.80
N ASP A 124 -2.87 4.94 -19.64
CA ASP A 124 -1.43 4.97 -19.39
C ASP A 124 -0.90 6.42 -19.51
N VAL A 125 -0.10 6.84 -18.54
CA VAL A 125 0.52 8.18 -18.48
C VAL A 125 2.01 8.10 -18.71
N HIS A 126 2.72 7.21 -18.00
CA HIS A 126 4.17 6.99 -18.12
C HIS A 126 4.59 5.61 -17.63
N SER A 127 5.82 5.19 -17.98
CA SER A 127 6.40 3.88 -17.61
C SER A 127 7.51 3.96 -16.56
N LYS A 128 7.81 5.13 -16.00
CA LYS A 128 9.00 5.37 -15.17
C LYS A 128 9.18 4.39 -14.01
N LYS A 129 8.09 4.03 -13.31
CA LYS A 129 8.16 3.03 -12.23
C LYS A 129 8.33 1.60 -12.74
N LEU A 130 7.87 1.29 -13.95
CA LEU A 130 8.09 -0.01 -14.57
C LEU A 130 9.55 -0.19 -15.00
N GLU A 131 10.15 0.86 -15.54
CA GLU A 131 11.58 0.91 -15.88
C GLU A 131 12.44 0.77 -14.61
N ALA A 132 12.10 1.52 -13.55
CA ALA A 132 12.76 1.39 -12.25
C ALA A 132 12.62 -0.01 -11.63
N LEU A 133 11.47 -0.67 -11.80
CA LEU A 133 11.27 -2.04 -11.35
C LEU A 133 12.19 -3.01 -12.12
N GLU A 134 12.34 -2.83 -13.44
CA GLU A 134 13.25 -3.63 -14.26
C GLU A 134 14.69 -3.50 -13.75
N ASP A 135 15.17 -2.25 -13.54
CA ASP A 135 16.51 -1.98 -12.98
C ASP A 135 16.72 -2.65 -11.62
N LEU A 136 15.72 -2.63 -10.76
CA LEU A 136 15.78 -3.27 -9.44
C LEU A 136 15.84 -4.80 -9.53
N ILE A 137 15.07 -5.40 -10.46
CA ILE A 137 15.10 -6.85 -10.70
C ILE A 137 16.47 -7.26 -11.25
N GLU A 138 17.02 -6.51 -12.20
CA GLU A 138 18.37 -6.77 -12.74
C GLU A 138 19.42 -6.64 -11.63
N SER A 139 19.33 -5.60 -10.80
CA SER A 139 20.24 -5.37 -9.69
C SER A 139 20.19 -6.45 -8.61
N ALA A 140 19.05 -7.13 -8.47
CA ALA A 140 18.89 -8.26 -7.55
C ALA A 140 19.69 -9.48 -7.98
N ASN A 141 20.14 -9.54 -9.25
CA ASN A 141 21.02 -10.57 -9.76
C ASN A 141 20.57 -12.01 -9.44
N GLY A 142 19.29 -12.29 -9.71
CA GLY A 142 18.67 -13.60 -9.48
C GLY A 142 18.23 -13.87 -8.03
N LYS A 143 18.43 -12.93 -7.11
CA LYS A 143 17.84 -13.03 -5.77
C LYS A 143 16.32 -12.81 -5.83
N PRO A 144 15.56 -13.41 -4.91
CA PRO A 144 14.11 -13.27 -4.91
C PRO A 144 13.67 -11.80 -4.75
N VAL A 145 12.75 -11.36 -5.61
CA VAL A 145 12.15 -10.02 -5.59
C VAL A 145 10.64 -10.16 -5.40
N LEU A 146 10.12 -9.66 -4.27
CA LEU A 146 8.69 -9.58 -4.02
C LEU A 146 8.22 -8.16 -4.31
N VAL A 147 7.27 -8.01 -5.24
CA VAL A 147 6.72 -6.74 -5.69
C VAL A 147 5.35 -6.53 -5.08
N ALA A 148 5.20 -5.50 -4.25
CA ALA A 148 3.91 -5.06 -3.76
C ALA A 148 3.37 -3.91 -4.64
N TYR A 149 2.10 -3.95 -4.97
CA TYR A 149 1.40 -2.94 -5.77
C TYR A 149 0.11 -2.50 -5.06
N TRP A 150 -0.45 -1.37 -5.48
CA TRP A 150 -1.63 -0.80 -4.82
C TRP A 150 -2.88 -0.85 -5.68
N PHE A 151 -2.78 -0.50 -6.97
CA PHE A 151 -3.92 -0.45 -7.89
C PHE A 151 -3.99 -1.68 -8.79
N LYS A 152 -5.20 -2.02 -9.26
CA LYS A 152 -5.37 -3.12 -10.22
C LYS A 152 -4.62 -2.87 -11.53
N HIS A 153 -4.63 -1.61 -12.02
CA HIS A 153 -3.85 -1.25 -13.20
C HIS A 153 -2.33 -1.43 -13.00
N ASP A 154 -1.81 -1.29 -11.78
CA ASP A 154 -0.39 -1.55 -11.51
C ASP A 154 -0.06 -3.00 -11.84
N LEU A 155 -0.88 -3.96 -11.36
CA LEU A 155 -0.68 -5.38 -11.63
C LEU A 155 -0.67 -5.68 -13.13
N GLU A 156 -1.68 -5.20 -13.87
CA GLU A 156 -1.79 -5.46 -15.31
C GLU A 156 -0.60 -4.87 -16.07
N ARG A 157 -0.17 -3.67 -15.71
CA ARG A 157 0.96 -2.97 -16.33
C ARG A 157 2.30 -3.65 -16.00
N ILE A 158 2.50 -4.04 -14.75
CA ILE A 158 3.69 -4.80 -14.30
C ILE A 158 3.78 -6.10 -15.09
N GLU A 159 2.72 -6.90 -15.13
CA GLU A 159 2.72 -8.16 -15.89
C GLU A 159 3.01 -7.97 -17.37
N LYS A 160 2.35 -6.99 -18.01
CA LYS A 160 2.59 -6.66 -19.42
C LYS A 160 4.05 -6.26 -19.66
N HIS A 161 4.61 -5.45 -18.76
CA HIS A 161 6.00 -5.01 -18.86
C HIS A 161 6.97 -6.17 -18.70
N LEU A 162 6.85 -6.97 -17.64
CA LEU A 162 7.72 -8.13 -17.38
C LEU A 162 7.65 -9.15 -18.52
N LYS A 163 6.45 -9.45 -19.04
CA LYS A 163 6.27 -10.30 -20.23
C LYS A 163 7.00 -9.75 -21.47
N SER A 164 6.92 -8.44 -21.72
CA SER A 164 7.59 -7.79 -22.85
C SER A 164 9.12 -7.88 -22.77
N LYS A 165 9.65 -7.89 -21.54
CA LYS A 165 11.08 -8.00 -21.24
C LYS A 165 11.53 -9.47 -21.08
N LYS A 166 10.62 -10.43 -21.19
CA LYS A 166 10.89 -11.87 -21.01
C LYS A 166 11.42 -12.20 -19.60
N ILE A 167 11.00 -11.43 -18.61
CA ILE A 167 11.28 -11.66 -17.18
C ILE A 167 10.23 -12.63 -16.67
N GLU A 168 10.67 -13.78 -16.14
CA GLU A 168 9.78 -14.78 -15.53
C GLU A 168 9.29 -14.28 -14.16
N PHE A 169 7.99 -14.41 -13.93
CA PHE A 169 7.36 -14.04 -12.67
C PHE A 169 6.15 -14.92 -12.36
N ALA A 170 5.69 -14.91 -11.13
CA ALA A 170 4.43 -15.52 -10.73
C ALA A 170 3.64 -14.65 -9.76
N ARG A 171 2.30 -14.80 -9.75
CA ARG A 171 1.46 -14.26 -8.68
C ARG A 171 1.48 -15.22 -7.50
N LEU A 172 1.51 -14.68 -6.28
CA LEU A 172 1.36 -15.48 -5.05
C LEU A 172 -0.13 -15.63 -4.67
N ASP A 173 -0.94 -16.11 -5.60
CA ASP A 173 -2.39 -16.23 -5.48
C ASP A 173 -2.89 -17.67 -5.28
N SER A 174 -1.97 -18.63 -5.16
CA SER A 174 -2.26 -20.04 -4.93
C SER A 174 -1.23 -20.69 -4.00
N ASP A 175 -1.64 -21.74 -3.27
CA ASP A 175 -0.73 -22.49 -2.40
C ASP A 175 0.51 -23.01 -3.15
N LYS A 176 0.32 -23.45 -4.40
CA LYS A 176 1.42 -23.91 -5.24
C LYS A 176 2.41 -22.79 -5.56
N SER A 177 1.96 -21.58 -5.91
CA SER A 177 2.86 -20.47 -6.20
C SER A 177 3.61 -20.00 -4.95
N ILE A 178 2.97 -20.05 -3.80
CA ILE A 178 3.59 -19.77 -2.50
C ILE A 178 4.66 -20.81 -2.17
N GLU A 179 4.38 -22.10 -2.38
CA GLU A 179 5.36 -23.18 -2.20
C GLU A 179 6.53 -23.04 -3.15
N ASP A 180 6.28 -22.82 -4.45
CA ASP A 180 7.32 -22.63 -5.47
C ASP A 180 8.19 -21.37 -5.17
N TRP A 181 7.61 -20.33 -4.59
CA TRP A 181 8.36 -19.18 -4.06
C TRP A 181 9.27 -19.56 -2.90
N HIS A 182 8.74 -20.28 -1.91
CA HIS A 182 9.50 -20.70 -0.72
C HIS A 182 10.70 -21.59 -1.05
N ILE A 183 10.59 -22.44 -2.07
CA ILE A 183 11.69 -23.33 -2.51
C ILE A 183 12.59 -22.68 -3.58
N GLY A 184 12.38 -21.39 -3.88
CA GLY A 184 13.25 -20.60 -4.76
C GLY A 184 13.10 -20.90 -6.26
N LYS A 185 12.00 -21.49 -6.70
CA LYS A 185 11.72 -21.69 -8.14
C LYS A 185 11.26 -20.41 -8.83
N ILE A 186 10.67 -19.49 -8.08
CA ILE A 186 10.18 -18.20 -8.56
C ILE A 186 11.16 -17.13 -8.09
N SER A 187 11.72 -16.37 -9.02
CA SER A 187 12.64 -15.26 -8.71
C SER A 187 11.93 -13.92 -8.56
N VAL A 188 10.81 -13.72 -9.27
CA VAL A 188 9.99 -12.49 -9.16
C VAL A 188 8.56 -12.88 -8.83
N ALA A 189 8.04 -12.35 -7.73
CA ALA A 189 6.68 -12.58 -7.26
C ALA A 189 5.87 -11.28 -7.17
N LEU A 190 4.56 -11.35 -7.53
CA LEU A 190 3.61 -10.24 -7.48
C LEU A 190 2.49 -10.51 -6.49
#